data_c38fb4822aa1ee8d51f3a2d737ae37af
#
_entry.id   c38fb4822aa1ee8d51f3a2d737ae37af
#
_cell.length_a   1.000
_cell.length_b   1.000
_cell.length_c   1.000
_cell.angle_alpha   90.00
_cell.angle_beta   90.00
_cell.angle_gamma   90.00
#
_symmetry.space_group_name_H-M   'P 1'
#
loop_
_entity.id
_entity.type
_entity.pdbx_description
1 polymer ?
#
loop_
_entity_poly.entity_id
_entity_poly.type
_entity_poly.pdbx_seq_one_letter_code
_entity_poly.pdbx_strand_id
1 'polypeptide(L)'
;MDFSGLGKSKMRVKNGGETDCCGDFKMMKKREFNGNSKLLASDALLLPLGLANKLFFLVFFASSYFLNVVNFGELVAIVAHLASFIYLLGFFGIDYVQNFISCNDDFAEKVDLNIPPTTCGIADKEEIVVKKPEVQLKGINLGDNEDGDIAAAVCNGTVASYSLESSLGDCKRAASVRRRALEIMTGRSLDGLPLEGFDYQSILGQCCEMPVGYVQIPVGVAGPLVVNGSEYMVPMATTEGCLVASTNRGCKAILMSGGATSILLRDGMTRAPVVRFQSAKRASELKFYIEDPANSNNLSDIFNRTSRFARLQDIKCAIAGKNLYMRFSCFTGDAMGMNMVSKGVENVLDYLQNTFPDMDVISVSGNFCADKKPAAVNWIEGRGKSVVCEAIITEAVVNKVLKTTVPALLELNMLKNLTGSAMAGAMGGFNAHAANIVSAVFIATGQDPAQNVESSHCLTMMEGVNGGKDLHISVTMPCIEVGTVGGGTQLASQAACLNMLGVKGANASSPGENAQNLARIVAAAVLAGELSLISALAAGQLVKSHMKYNRSSKDVKAAA
;
A
#
# COMPACT_ATOMS: atom_id res chain seq x y z
N MET A 1 55.43 21.51 -26.82
CA MET A 1 56.72 20.90 -26.46
C MET A 1 56.32 19.64 -25.71
N ASP A 2 56.29 18.61 -26.47
CA ASP A 2 57.09 17.37 -26.56
C ASP A 2 56.93 16.44 -25.37
N PHE A 3 56.28 15.40 -25.59
CA PHE A 3 56.47 14.03 -26.09
C PHE A 3 57.26 13.09 -25.16
N SER A 4 56.63 11.98 -24.88
CA SER A 4 57.05 10.58 -25.03
C SER A 4 57.47 9.84 -23.77
N GLY A 5 56.91 8.65 -23.63
CA GLY A 5 57.34 7.62 -22.69
C GLY A 5 56.42 6.39 -22.67
N LEU A 6 56.55 5.55 -23.67
CA LEU A 6 55.99 4.20 -23.76
C LEU A 6 56.52 3.25 -22.68
N GLY A 7 55.65 2.40 -22.15
CA GLY A 7 55.98 1.23 -21.38
C GLY A 7 54.96 0.11 -21.57
N LYS A 8 55.13 -0.71 -22.61
CA LYS A 8 54.43 -2.00 -22.81
C LYS A 8 55.06 -3.04 -21.89
N SER A 9 54.26 -3.72 -21.10
CA SER A 9 54.66 -4.98 -20.47
C SER A 9 53.64 -6.07 -20.83
N LYS A 10 54.10 -7.00 -21.66
CA LYS A 10 53.47 -8.28 -21.98
C LYS A 10 53.65 -9.21 -20.79
N MET A 11 52.58 -9.90 -20.35
CA MET A 11 52.72 -11.13 -19.60
C MET A 11 51.91 -12.27 -20.22
N ARG A 12 52.58 -13.32 -20.37
CA ARG A 12 52.52 -14.61 -20.99
C ARG A 12 51.38 -15.48 -20.49
N VAL A 13 50.69 -16.10 -21.44
CA VAL A 13 49.79 -17.25 -21.25
C VAL A 13 50.60 -18.47 -20.81
N LYS A 14 50.11 -19.22 -19.83
CA LYS A 14 50.44 -20.63 -19.63
C LYS A 14 49.14 -21.43 -19.63
N ASN A 15 49.07 -22.32 -20.61
CA ASN A 15 48.11 -23.45 -20.68
C ASN A 15 48.41 -24.51 -19.64
N GLY A 16 47.39 -25.21 -19.22
CA GLY A 16 47.53 -26.50 -18.57
C GLY A 16 46.29 -26.98 -17.82
N GLY A 17 45.64 -28.02 -18.34
CA GLY A 17 44.92 -29.00 -17.53
C GLY A 17 43.41 -29.08 -17.75
N GLU A 18 43.03 -29.89 -18.73
CA GLU A 18 41.72 -30.54 -18.81
C GLU A 18 41.47 -31.46 -17.62
N THR A 19 40.30 -31.40 -17.01
CA THR A 19 39.65 -32.61 -16.44
C THR A 19 38.15 -32.48 -16.62
N ASP A 20 37.64 -33.41 -17.40
CA ASP A 20 36.23 -33.74 -17.59
C ASP A 20 35.56 -34.11 -16.27
N CYS A 21 34.33 -33.62 -16.08
CA CYS A 21 33.30 -34.32 -15.32
C CYS A 21 31.93 -34.08 -15.99
N CYS A 22 31.58 -35.00 -16.90
CA CYS A 22 30.21 -35.25 -17.31
C CYS A 22 29.39 -35.77 -16.14
N GLY A 23 28.26 -35.18 -15.87
CA GLY A 23 27.22 -35.65 -14.97
C GLY A 23 25.85 -35.49 -15.61
N ASP A 24 25.27 -36.60 -15.94
CA ASP A 24 24.03 -36.89 -16.66
C ASP A 24 22.82 -36.03 -16.22
N PHE A 25 22.20 -35.34 -17.15
CA PHE A 25 20.81 -34.92 -17.05
C PHE A 25 19.95 -35.76 -17.99
N LYS A 26 19.21 -36.72 -17.41
CA LYS A 26 18.24 -37.57 -18.10
C LYS A 26 17.11 -36.74 -18.70
N MET A 27 16.92 -36.90 -20.00
CA MET A 27 15.72 -36.50 -20.75
C MET A 27 14.47 -37.19 -20.19
N MET A 28 13.45 -36.38 -19.85
CA MET A 28 12.09 -36.86 -19.71
C MET A 28 11.38 -36.86 -21.07
N LYS A 29 10.91 -38.04 -21.46
CA LYS A 29 10.20 -38.36 -22.69
C LYS A 29 8.93 -37.52 -22.87
N LYS A 30 8.77 -36.95 -24.08
CA LYS A 30 7.50 -36.51 -24.66
C LYS A 30 6.49 -37.65 -24.65
N ARG A 31 5.32 -37.43 -24.05
CA ARG A 31 4.11 -38.22 -24.34
C ARG A 31 3.40 -37.57 -25.54
N GLU A 32 3.30 -38.33 -26.61
CA GLU A 32 2.43 -38.02 -27.74
C GLU A 32 0.98 -38.18 -27.30
N PHE A 33 0.19 -37.15 -27.50
CA PHE A 33 -1.27 -37.23 -27.45
C PHE A 33 -1.79 -37.18 -28.89
N ASN A 34 -2.28 -38.36 -29.35
CA ASN A 34 -3.05 -38.48 -30.59
C ASN A 34 -4.49 -38.04 -30.29
N GLY A 35 -4.95 -37.00 -30.93
CA GLY A 35 -6.31 -36.57 -30.86
C GLY A 35 -6.68 -35.68 -32.07
N ASN A 36 -7.24 -36.34 -33.08
CA ASN A 36 -7.83 -35.68 -34.24
C ASN A 36 -8.95 -34.74 -33.84
N SER A 37 -8.72 -33.43 -33.96
CA SER A 37 -9.79 -32.45 -34.13
C SER A 37 -9.44 -31.51 -35.29
N LYS A 38 -10.33 -31.48 -36.25
CA LYS A 38 -10.29 -30.61 -37.43
C LYS A 38 -10.24 -29.14 -36.98
N LEU A 39 -9.12 -28.50 -37.17
CA LEU A 39 -9.01 -27.04 -37.10
C LEU A 39 -9.21 -26.50 -38.52
N LEU A 40 -10.26 -25.69 -38.65
CA LEU A 40 -10.58 -24.89 -39.80
C LEU A 40 -9.52 -23.82 -40.04
N ALA A 41 -9.25 -23.59 -41.32
CA ALA A 41 -8.30 -22.64 -41.85
C ALA A 41 -8.45 -21.21 -41.30
N SER A 42 -7.49 -20.79 -40.48
CA SER A 42 -7.19 -19.39 -40.20
C SER A 42 -5.68 -19.11 -39.97
N ASP A 43 -4.81 -20.08 -40.30
CA ASP A 43 -3.35 -19.96 -40.03
C ASP A 43 -2.54 -19.24 -41.14
N ALA A 44 -3.19 -18.44 -41.97
CA ALA A 44 -2.51 -17.74 -43.05
C ALA A 44 -2.51 -16.23 -42.81
N LEU A 45 -1.95 -15.72 -41.71
CA LEU A 45 -1.45 -14.32 -41.59
C LEU A 45 -1.03 -13.95 -40.14
N LEU A 46 -0.31 -14.81 -39.45
CA LEU A 46 0.36 -14.39 -38.20
C LEU A 46 1.85 -14.22 -38.47
N LEU A 47 2.24 -12.97 -38.78
CA LEU A 47 3.64 -12.56 -38.71
C LEU A 47 4.15 -12.77 -37.26
N PRO A 48 5.37 -13.30 -37.06
CA PRO A 48 5.95 -13.44 -35.72
C PRO A 48 5.88 -12.12 -34.97
N LEU A 49 5.42 -12.12 -33.71
CA LEU A 49 5.17 -10.94 -32.86
C LEU A 49 6.34 -9.93 -32.89
N GLY A 50 7.58 -10.41 -32.91
CA GLY A 50 8.78 -9.58 -33.00
C GLY A 50 8.96 -8.84 -34.34
N LEU A 51 8.42 -9.37 -35.43
CA LEU A 51 8.47 -8.76 -36.75
C LEU A 51 7.37 -7.73 -36.92
N ALA A 52 6.16 -7.99 -36.41
CA ALA A 52 5.04 -7.06 -36.42
C ALA A 52 5.35 -5.80 -35.61
N ASN A 53 5.95 -5.93 -34.42
CA ASN A 53 6.39 -4.80 -33.61
C ASN A 53 7.48 -3.97 -34.31
N LYS A 54 8.47 -4.62 -34.93
CA LYS A 54 9.52 -3.90 -35.69
C LYS A 54 8.95 -3.14 -36.88
N LEU A 55 8.01 -3.74 -37.61
CA LEU A 55 7.32 -3.09 -38.73
C LEU A 55 6.48 -1.89 -38.25
N PHE A 56 5.79 -2.05 -37.14
CA PHE A 56 5.01 -0.97 -36.53
C PHE A 56 5.89 0.23 -36.16
N PHE A 57 7.00 0.01 -35.45
CA PHE A 57 7.93 1.09 -35.09
C PHE A 57 8.53 1.75 -36.34
N LEU A 58 8.85 0.97 -37.36
CA LEU A 58 9.40 1.50 -38.61
C LEU A 58 8.38 2.36 -39.35
N VAL A 59 7.10 1.94 -39.41
CA VAL A 59 6.02 2.72 -40.00
C VAL A 59 5.70 3.96 -39.17
N PHE A 60 5.71 3.85 -37.85
CA PHE A 60 5.48 4.97 -36.93
C PHE A 60 6.57 6.05 -37.06
N PHE A 61 7.84 5.66 -37.04
CA PHE A 61 8.93 6.61 -37.19
C PHE A 61 9.05 7.17 -38.63
N ALA A 62 8.76 6.36 -39.65
CA ALA A 62 8.73 6.83 -41.03
C ALA A 62 7.58 7.82 -41.23
N SER A 63 6.39 7.56 -40.71
CA SER A 63 5.25 8.50 -40.77
C SER A 63 5.53 9.79 -40.00
N SER A 64 6.13 9.71 -38.83
CA SER A 64 6.54 10.89 -38.05
C SER A 64 7.61 11.71 -38.77
N TYR A 65 8.56 11.07 -39.45
CA TYR A 65 9.57 11.74 -40.26
C TYR A 65 8.96 12.42 -41.50
N PHE A 66 8.05 11.73 -42.24
CA PHE A 66 7.32 12.28 -43.37
C PHE A 66 6.43 13.45 -42.98
N LEU A 67 5.78 13.43 -41.83
CA LEU A 67 4.93 14.50 -41.31
C LEU A 67 5.75 15.78 -40.97
N ASN A 68 6.99 15.63 -40.54
CA ASN A 68 7.86 16.76 -40.27
C ASN A 68 8.51 17.35 -41.54
N VAL A 69 8.59 16.59 -42.65
CA VAL A 69 9.27 16.97 -43.87
C VAL A 69 8.31 17.46 -44.97
N VAL A 70 7.04 17.01 -44.94
CA VAL A 70 6.08 17.23 -46.05
C VAL A 70 4.77 17.81 -45.52
N ASN A 71 4.65 18.89 -44.97
CA ASN A 71 3.47 19.68 -44.61
C ASN A 71 2.09 19.12 -45.06
N PHE A 72 1.83 17.82 -44.85
CA PHE A 72 0.55 17.18 -45.04
C PHE A 72 -0.36 17.56 -43.86
N GLY A 73 -1.55 18.07 -44.16
CA GLY A 73 -2.48 18.65 -43.22
C GLY A 73 -2.72 17.76 -41.97
N GLU A 74 -2.93 18.37 -40.83
CA GLU A 74 -3.10 17.79 -39.49
C GLU A 74 -4.12 16.62 -39.44
N LEU A 75 -5.09 16.61 -40.34
CA LEU A 75 -6.14 15.58 -40.44
C LEU A 75 -5.58 14.18 -40.79
N VAL A 76 -4.65 14.09 -41.72
CA VAL A 76 -4.06 12.80 -42.14
C VAL A 76 -3.17 12.22 -41.04
N ALA A 77 -2.49 13.08 -40.30
CA ALA A 77 -1.70 12.69 -39.13
C ALA A 77 -2.57 12.10 -38.03
N ILE A 78 -3.66 12.78 -37.70
CA ILE A 78 -4.62 12.34 -36.67
C ILE A 78 -5.25 10.98 -37.05
N VAL A 79 -5.65 10.80 -38.31
CA VAL A 79 -6.22 9.54 -38.79
C VAL A 79 -5.21 8.38 -38.74
N ALA A 80 -3.97 8.61 -39.13
CA ALA A 80 -2.92 7.58 -39.04
C ALA A 80 -2.59 7.18 -37.60
N HIS A 81 -2.53 8.14 -36.67
CA HIS A 81 -2.30 7.87 -35.26
C HIS A 81 -3.50 7.16 -34.60
N LEU A 82 -4.74 7.55 -34.93
CA LEU A 82 -5.96 6.88 -34.48
C LEU A 82 -6.03 5.43 -34.97
N ALA A 83 -5.73 5.17 -36.24
CA ALA A 83 -5.70 3.83 -36.81
C ALA A 83 -4.64 2.96 -36.15
N SER A 84 -3.46 3.50 -35.89
CA SER A 84 -2.37 2.82 -35.17
C SER A 84 -2.73 2.51 -33.71
N PHE A 85 -3.43 3.43 -33.05
CA PHE A 85 -3.92 3.25 -31.69
C PHE A 85 -5.03 2.21 -31.59
N ILE A 86 -5.97 2.19 -32.53
CA ILE A 86 -7.04 1.17 -32.62
C ILE A 86 -6.44 -0.21 -32.90
N TYR A 87 -5.43 -0.30 -33.77
CA TYR A 87 -4.71 -1.55 -34.05
C TYR A 87 -4.02 -2.10 -32.80
N LEU A 88 -3.34 -1.25 -32.03
CA LEU A 88 -2.69 -1.62 -30.77
C LEU A 88 -3.71 -2.08 -29.71
N LEU A 89 -4.82 -1.35 -29.55
CA LEU A 89 -5.89 -1.74 -28.63
C LEU A 89 -6.55 -3.07 -29.03
N GLY A 90 -6.77 -3.31 -30.33
CA GLY A 90 -7.29 -4.59 -30.83
C GLY A 90 -6.35 -5.75 -30.58
N PHE A 91 -5.06 -5.54 -30.71
CA PHE A 91 -4.05 -6.58 -30.59
C PHE A 91 -3.75 -6.95 -29.13
N PHE A 92 -3.57 -5.97 -28.24
CA PHE A 92 -3.33 -6.22 -26.82
C PHE A 92 -4.62 -6.55 -26.03
N GLY A 93 -5.77 -6.04 -26.46
CA GLY A 93 -7.06 -6.31 -25.81
C GLY A 93 -7.55 -7.73 -26.00
N ILE A 94 -7.31 -8.35 -27.15
CA ILE A 94 -7.76 -9.71 -27.46
C ILE A 94 -6.96 -10.75 -26.66
N ASP A 95 -5.63 -10.62 -26.58
CA ASP A 95 -4.81 -11.52 -25.78
C ASP A 95 -5.09 -11.42 -24.27
N TYR A 96 -5.36 -10.21 -23.78
CA TYR A 96 -5.71 -10.01 -22.38
C TYR A 96 -7.08 -10.63 -22.03
N VAL A 97 -8.06 -10.49 -22.91
CA VAL A 97 -9.39 -11.09 -22.73
C VAL A 97 -9.35 -12.61 -22.87
N GLN A 98 -8.58 -13.16 -23.81
CA GLN A 98 -8.43 -14.61 -23.98
C GLN A 98 -7.71 -15.24 -22.78
N ASN A 99 -6.65 -14.63 -22.24
CA ASN A 99 -6.00 -15.11 -21.03
C ASN A 99 -6.90 -15.03 -19.80
N PHE A 100 -7.76 -13.99 -19.70
CA PHE A 100 -8.72 -13.86 -18.61
C PHE A 100 -9.84 -14.92 -18.68
N ILE A 101 -10.31 -15.27 -19.89
CA ILE A 101 -11.33 -16.30 -20.11
C ILE A 101 -10.74 -17.70 -19.85
N SER A 102 -9.52 -17.96 -20.30
CA SER A 102 -8.85 -19.27 -20.08
C SER A 102 -8.50 -19.54 -18.60
N CYS A 103 -8.27 -18.52 -17.80
CA CYS A 103 -8.05 -18.69 -16.35
C CYS A 103 -9.34 -18.94 -15.56
N ASN A 104 -10.53 -18.64 -16.12
CA ASN A 104 -11.79 -18.87 -15.43
C ASN A 104 -12.39 -20.26 -15.68
N ASP A 105 -12.00 -20.97 -16.74
CA ASP A 105 -12.55 -22.31 -17.05
C ASP A 105 -12.02 -23.41 -16.12
N ASP A 106 -10.88 -23.24 -15.46
CA ASP A 106 -10.31 -24.22 -14.52
C ASP A 106 -10.92 -24.16 -13.10
N PHE A 107 -11.80 -23.19 -12.81
CA PHE A 107 -12.44 -23.04 -11.50
C PHE A 107 -13.93 -23.42 -11.46
N ALA A 108 -14.52 -23.86 -12.58
CA ALA A 108 -15.97 -24.10 -12.71
C ALA A 108 -16.41 -25.57 -12.46
N GLU A 109 -15.50 -26.48 -12.05
CA GLU A 109 -15.90 -27.86 -11.72
C GLU A 109 -15.88 -28.13 -10.23
N LYS A 110 -17.10 -28.28 -9.68
CA LYS A 110 -17.50 -28.78 -8.35
C LYS A 110 -17.82 -27.76 -7.27
N VAL A 111 -18.96 -27.09 -7.38
CA VAL A 111 -19.86 -26.90 -6.23
C VAL A 111 -21.31 -26.99 -6.73
N ASP A 112 -21.95 -28.12 -6.53
CA ASP A 112 -23.39 -28.31 -6.67
C ASP A 112 -24.09 -27.64 -5.46
N LEU A 113 -24.61 -26.45 -5.63
CA LEU A 113 -25.50 -25.80 -4.65
C LEU A 113 -26.87 -25.61 -5.28
N ASN A 114 -27.76 -26.59 -5.04
CA ASN A 114 -29.19 -26.45 -5.23
C ASN A 114 -29.72 -25.39 -4.26
N ILE A 115 -29.93 -24.16 -4.72
CA ILE A 115 -30.69 -23.13 -4.01
C ILE A 115 -31.93 -22.82 -4.85
N PRO A 116 -33.16 -23.03 -4.32
CA PRO A 116 -34.37 -22.65 -5.04
C PRO A 116 -34.53 -21.11 -5.08
N PRO A 117 -35.13 -20.55 -6.14
CA PRO A 117 -35.31 -19.10 -6.27
C PRO A 117 -36.34 -18.60 -5.27
N THR A 118 -35.90 -17.74 -4.34
CA THR A 118 -36.80 -17.04 -3.41
C THR A 118 -37.20 -15.72 -4.03
N THR A 119 -38.49 -15.61 -4.32
CA THR A 119 -39.16 -14.36 -4.71
C THR A 119 -39.13 -13.37 -3.55
N CYS A 120 -38.67 -12.15 -3.84
CA CYS A 120 -38.64 -11.04 -2.91
C CYS A 120 -40.08 -10.50 -2.68
N GLY A 121 -40.66 -10.82 -1.53
CA GLY A 121 -41.87 -10.17 -1.02
C GLY A 121 -41.49 -9.19 0.08
N ILE A 122 -41.94 -7.96 -0.09
CA ILE A 122 -41.81 -6.88 0.89
C ILE A 122 -42.64 -7.27 2.13
N ALA A 123 -42.00 -7.41 3.28
CA ALA A 123 -42.65 -7.51 4.56
C ALA A 123 -41.93 -6.66 5.61
N ASP A 124 -42.72 -6.07 6.48
CA ASP A 124 -42.47 -5.04 7.46
C ASP A 124 -41.19 -5.17 8.32
N LYS A 125 -40.63 -4.01 8.66
CA LYS A 125 -39.52 -3.84 9.60
C LYS A 125 -39.90 -4.27 11.00
N GLU A 126 -39.72 -5.53 11.32
CA GLU A 126 -39.48 -5.93 12.70
C GLU A 126 -37.95 -5.94 12.96
N GLU A 127 -37.54 -5.26 14.01
CA GLU A 127 -36.18 -5.30 14.54
C GLU A 127 -35.77 -6.76 14.76
N ILE A 128 -35.02 -7.32 13.83
CA ILE A 128 -34.37 -8.61 14.01
C ILE A 128 -33.25 -8.38 15.02
N VAL A 129 -33.55 -8.53 16.28
CA VAL A 129 -32.55 -8.83 17.31
C VAL A 129 -31.94 -10.18 16.91
N VAL A 130 -30.83 -10.13 16.21
CA VAL A 130 -30.00 -11.30 15.95
C VAL A 130 -29.49 -11.77 17.30
N LYS A 131 -30.24 -12.67 17.92
CA LYS A 131 -29.73 -13.49 19.03
C LYS A 131 -28.54 -14.24 18.44
N LYS A 132 -27.32 -13.88 18.88
CA LYS A 132 -26.11 -14.67 18.62
C LYS A 132 -26.45 -16.12 18.96
N PRO A 133 -26.22 -17.09 18.06
CA PRO A 133 -26.37 -18.49 18.44
C PRO A 133 -25.37 -18.74 19.57
N GLU A 134 -25.87 -18.93 20.81
CA GLU A 134 -25.10 -19.57 21.86
C GLU A 134 -24.85 -21.00 21.40
N VAL A 135 -23.70 -21.22 20.74
CA VAL A 135 -23.18 -22.58 20.56
C VAL A 135 -22.71 -23.02 21.92
N GLN A 136 -23.63 -23.60 22.67
CA GLN A 136 -23.32 -24.21 23.96
C GLN A 136 -22.47 -25.47 23.65
N LEU A 137 -21.29 -25.56 24.29
CA LEU A 137 -20.46 -26.79 24.37
C LEU A 137 -21.21 -27.96 25.09
N LYS A 138 -22.53 -27.82 25.30
CA LYS A 138 -23.39 -28.83 25.88
C LYS A 138 -23.49 -30.03 24.94
N GLY A 139 -22.73 -31.08 25.22
CA GLY A 139 -22.77 -32.38 24.53
C GLY A 139 -21.41 -32.94 24.18
N ILE A 140 -20.31 -32.23 24.39
CA ILE A 140 -18.97 -32.80 24.29
C ILE A 140 -18.66 -33.43 25.65
N ASN A 141 -18.44 -34.77 25.68
CA ASN A 141 -17.90 -35.43 26.87
C ASN A 141 -16.47 -34.96 27.05
N LEU A 142 -16.26 -34.00 27.92
CA LEU A 142 -14.96 -33.45 28.27
C LEU A 142 -14.31 -34.42 29.28
N GLY A 143 -13.27 -35.15 28.83
CA GLY A 143 -12.43 -35.97 29.71
C GLY A 143 -11.41 -35.12 30.47
N ASP A 144 -10.45 -35.76 31.17
CA ASP A 144 -9.40 -35.09 31.94
C ASP A 144 -8.47 -34.14 31.10
N ASN A 145 -8.64 -34.11 29.76
CA ASN A 145 -7.92 -33.23 28.82
C ASN A 145 -8.90 -32.35 28.01
N GLU A 146 -9.70 -31.55 28.71
CA GLU A 146 -10.78 -30.72 28.14
C GLU A 146 -10.32 -29.91 26.88
N ASP A 147 -9.19 -29.24 26.95
CA ASP A 147 -8.67 -28.43 25.82
C ASP A 147 -8.27 -29.28 24.61
N GLY A 148 -7.83 -30.54 24.83
CA GLY A 148 -7.53 -31.48 23.77
C GLY A 148 -8.78 -31.95 23.03
N ASP A 149 -9.85 -32.22 23.78
CA ASP A 149 -11.14 -32.65 23.22
C ASP A 149 -11.79 -31.51 22.42
N ILE A 150 -11.71 -30.28 22.92
CA ILE A 150 -12.19 -29.09 22.19
C ILE A 150 -11.36 -28.87 20.92
N ALA A 151 -10.02 -29.02 20.98
CA ALA A 151 -9.16 -28.91 19.81
C ALA A 151 -9.51 -29.98 18.75
N ALA A 152 -9.78 -31.23 19.16
CA ALA A 152 -10.25 -32.27 18.28
C ALA A 152 -11.62 -31.95 17.67
N ALA A 153 -12.54 -31.36 18.46
CA ALA A 153 -13.85 -30.92 17.99
C ALA A 153 -13.74 -29.76 16.96
N VAL A 154 -12.76 -28.88 17.10
CA VAL A 154 -12.42 -27.87 16.06
C VAL A 154 -11.88 -28.53 14.81
N CYS A 155 -10.99 -29.52 14.94
CA CYS A 155 -10.41 -30.23 13.78
C CYS A 155 -11.47 -30.96 12.94
N ASN A 156 -12.47 -31.55 13.57
CA ASN A 156 -13.54 -32.29 12.88
C ASN A 156 -14.74 -31.39 12.50
N GLY A 157 -14.66 -30.08 12.75
CA GLY A 157 -15.69 -29.10 12.39
C GLY A 157 -16.93 -29.07 13.29
N THR A 158 -16.94 -29.83 14.41
CA THR A 158 -18.06 -29.84 15.38
C THR A 158 -18.14 -28.52 16.14
N VAL A 159 -16.99 -27.88 16.41
CA VAL A 159 -16.89 -26.56 17.02
C VAL A 159 -16.25 -25.59 16.02
N ALA A 160 -16.92 -24.48 15.78
CA ALA A 160 -16.40 -23.44 14.89
C ALA A 160 -15.26 -22.67 15.56
N SER A 161 -14.10 -22.58 14.87
CA SER A 161 -12.91 -21.88 15.38
C SER A 161 -13.17 -20.42 15.78
N TYR A 162 -14.05 -19.72 15.04
CA TYR A 162 -14.39 -18.31 15.31
C TYR A 162 -15.29 -18.11 16.55
N SER A 163 -15.88 -19.17 17.10
CA SER A 163 -16.75 -19.07 18.28
C SER A 163 -16.04 -19.40 19.60
N LEU A 164 -14.77 -19.78 19.57
CA LEU A 164 -14.03 -20.22 20.76
C LEU A 164 -13.97 -19.14 21.85
N GLU A 165 -13.77 -17.88 21.51
CA GLU A 165 -13.73 -16.77 22.47
C GLU A 165 -15.06 -16.65 23.24
N SER A 166 -16.18 -16.74 22.54
CA SER A 166 -17.51 -16.67 23.16
C SER A 166 -17.90 -17.95 23.91
N SER A 167 -17.44 -19.11 23.44
CA SER A 167 -17.77 -20.41 24.01
C SER A 167 -16.97 -20.70 25.29
N LEU A 168 -15.69 -20.31 25.31
CA LEU A 168 -14.81 -20.55 26.47
C LEU A 168 -14.80 -19.39 27.48
N GLY A 169 -15.19 -18.18 27.06
CA GLY A 169 -15.17 -17.00 27.92
C GLY A 169 -13.76 -16.50 28.27
N ASP A 170 -12.71 -17.11 27.69
CA ASP A 170 -11.30 -16.80 27.90
C ASP A 170 -10.61 -16.73 26.54
N CYS A 171 -10.22 -15.51 26.13
CA CYS A 171 -9.60 -15.24 24.84
C CYS A 171 -8.20 -15.87 24.69
N LYS A 172 -7.44 -15.97 25.78
CA LYS A 172 -6.11 -16.61 25.77
C LYS A 172 -6.25 -18.13 25.65
N ARG A 173 -7.17 -18.74 26.38
CA ARG A 173 -7.50 -20.18 26.27
C ARG A 173 -8.00 -20.51 24.86
N ALA A 174 -8.87 -19.67 24.29
CA ALA A 174 -9.34 -19.81 22.91
C ALA A 174 -8.19 -19.81 21.90
N ALA A 175 -7.23 -18.90 22.05
CA ALA A 175 -6.03 -18.87 21.20
C ALA A 175 -5.16 -20.13 21.37
N SER A 176 -5.01 -20.64 22.59
CA SER A 176 -4.26 -21.87 22.89
C SER A 176 -4.91 -23.11 22.25
N VAL A 177 -6.22 -23.27 22.43
CA VAL A 177 -6.99 -24.40 21.84
C VAL A 177 -6.93 -24.34 20.31
N ARG A 178 -7.11 -23.17 19.73
CA ARG A 178 -7.03 -22.98 18.28
C ARG A 178 -5.64 -23.32 17.74
N ARG A 179 -4.59 -22.91 18.44
CA ARG A 179 -3.20 -23.26 18.12
C ARG A 179 -3.01 -24.78 18.10
N ARG A 180 -3.46 -25.48 19.14
CA ARG A 180 -3.38 -26.94 19.24
C ARG A 180 -4.16 -27.64 18.11
N ALA A 181 -5.34 -27.13 17.78
CA ALA A 181 -6.12 -27.65 16.65
C ALA A 181 -5.34 -27.52 15.33
N LEU A 182 -4.70 -26.36 15.07
CA LEU A 182 -3.86 -26.15 13.89
C LEU A 182 -2.64 -27.09 13.84
N GLU A 183 -1.98 -27.33 14.97
CA GLU A 183 -0.86 -28.26 15.06
C GLU A 183 -1.32 -29.70 14.73
N ILE A 184 -2.49 -30.13 15.20
CA ILE A 184 -3.09 -31.41 14.85
C ILE A 184 -3.43 -31.47 13.36
N MET A 185 -4.13 -30.47 12.82
CA MET A 185 -4.56 -30.43 11.42
C MET A 185 -3.40 -30.41 10.43
N THR A 186 -2.34 -29.69 10.78
CA THR A 186 -1.18 -29.50 9.87
C THR A 186 -0.05 -30.50 10.08
N GLY A 187 -0.03 -31.17 11.23
CA GLY A 187 1.10 -32.01 11.67
C GLY A 187 2.40 -31.23 11.91
N ARG A 188 2.31 -29.91 12.11
CA ARG A 188 3.47 -29.01 12.27
C ARG A 188 3.39 -28.29 13.61
N SER A 189 4.54 -28.19 14.31
CA SER A 189 4.65 -27.39 15.53
C SER A 189 4.61 -25.89 15.22
N LEU A 190 3.96 -25.14 16.11
CA LEU A 190 4.02 -23.69 16.18
C LEU A 190 4.97 -23.20 17.30
N ASP A 191 5.91 -24.04 17.73
CA ASP A 191 6.96 -23.66 18.64
C ASP A 191 7.72 -22.43 18.12
N GLY A 192 7.99 -21.46 19.01
CA GLY A 192 8.60 -20.20 18.63
C GLY A 192 7.61 -19.08 18.25
N LEU A 193 6.34 -19.41 17.95
CA LEU A 193 5.28 -18.38 17.88
C LEU A 193 4.80 -18.09 19.32
N PRO A 194 5.09 -16.92 19.92
CA PRO A 194 4.74 -16.67 21.32
C PRO A 194 3.22 -16.60 21.52
N LEU A 195 2.75 -17.14 22.63
CA LEU A 195 1.39 -17.08 23.09
C LEU A 195 1.27 -16.21 24.35
N GLU A 196 2.23 -16.34 25.27
CA GLU A 196 2.27 -15.64 26.53
C GLU A 196 2.66 -14.17 26.38
N GLY A 197 2.18 -13.30 27.27
CA GLY A 197 2.57 -11.89 27.30
C GLY A 197 1.77 -10.97 26.37
N PHE A 198 0.70 -11.47 25.74
CA PHE A 198 -0.20 -10.67 24.92
C PHE A 198 -1.61 -10.62 25.53
N ASP A 199 -2.24 -9.46 25.50
CA ASP A 199 -3.62 -9.27 25.95
C ASP A 199 -4.59 -9.58 24.81
N TYR A 200 -5.04 -10.85 24.75
CA TYR A 200 -6.01 -11.31 23.75
C TYR A 200 -7.39 -10.72 23.93
N GLN A 201 -7.73 -10.28 25.15
CA GLN A 201 -9.01 -9.63 25.40
C GLN A 201 -9.11 -8.26 24.73
N SER A 202 -7.97 -7.54 24.64
CA SER A 202 -7.91 -6.21 24.03
C SER A 202 -8.19 -6.21 22.53
N ILE A 203 -8.05 -7.35 21.85
CA ILE A 203 -8.29 -7.49 20.40
C ILE A 203 -9.65 -8.11 20.06
N LEU A 204 -10.45 -8.50 21.05
CA LEU A 204 -11.74 -9.12 20.81
C LEU A 204 -12.68 -8.18 20.04
N GLY A 205 -13.11 -8.61 18.85
CA GLY A 205 -13.96 -7.83 17.95
C GLY A 205 -13.27 -6.70 17.20
N GLN A 206 -11.92 -6.64 17.25
CA GLN A 206 -11.10 -5.66 16.53
C GLN A 206 -9.71 -6.24 16.23
N CYS A 207 -8.90 -5.57 15.46
CA CYS A 207 -7.49 -5.87 15.09
C CYS A 207 -7.27 -7.20 14.38
N CYS A 208 -7.46 -8.34 15.05
CA CYS A 208 -7.18 -9.67 14.53
C CYS A 208 -8.18 -10.68 15.08
N GLU A 209 -8.89 -11.35 14.19
CA GLU A 209 -9.83 -12.41 14.52
C GLU A 209 -9.11 -13.77 14.60
N MET A 210 -9.61 -14.66 15.45
CA MET A 210 -9.08 -16.04 15.61
C MET A 210 -7.57 -16.10 15.88
N PRO A 211 -7.03 -15.38 16.87
CA PRO A 211 -5.60 -15.36 17.14
C PRO A 211 -5.08 -16.74 17.56
N VAL A 212 -3.81 -17.02 17.23
CA VAL A 212 -3.06 -18.23 17.59
C VAL A 212 -1.71 -17.92 18.26
N GLY A 213 -1.42 -16.64 18.41
CA GLY A 213 -0.16 -16.10 18.90
C GLY A 213 0.08 -14.70 18.33
N TYR A 214 1.30 -14.22 18.46
CA TYR A 214 1.69 -12.92 17.91
C TYR A 214 3.13 -12.96 17.37
N VAL A 215 3.43 -12.05 16.43
CA VAL A 215 4.76 -11.94 15.84
C VAL A 215 5.56 -10.86 16.56
N GLN A 216 6.77 -11.18 16.97
CA GLN A 216 7.69 -10.25 17.61
C GLN A 216 8.49 -9.51 16.55
N ILE A 217 8.39 -8.18 16.53
CA ILE A 217 9.20 -7.29 15.68
C ILE A 217 9.95 -6.34 16.60
N PRO A 218 11.29 -6.25 16.51
CA PRO A 218 12.07 -5.35 17.37
C PRO A 218 11.76 -3.90 17.06
N VAL A 219 11.71 -3.06 18.09
CA VAL A 219 11.52 -1.61 18.01
C VAL A 219 12.83 -0.92 18.32
N GLY A 220 13.34 -0.15 17.35
CA GLY A 220 14.41 0.81 17.56
C GLY A 220 13.86 2.23 17.67
N VAL A 221 14.74 3.18 18.03
CA VAL A 221 14.37 4.59 18.16
C VAL A 221 15.38 5.45 17.41
N ALA A 222 14.87 6.35 16.54
CA ALA A 222 15.65 7.37 15.86
C ALA A 222 15.32 8.76 16.45
N GLY A 223 16.34 9.60 16.63
CA GLY A 223 16.15 10.95 17.15
C GLY A 223 17.33 11.46 17.98
N PRO A 224 17.23 12.65 18.59
CA PRO A 224 16.07 13.52 18.54
C PRO A 224 15.82 14.09 17.13
N LEU A 225 14.56 14.12 16.73
CA LEU A 225 14.07 14.75 15.51
C LEU A 225 13.34 16.05 15.89
N VAL A 226 13.86 17.18 15.46
CA VAL A 226 13.25 18.49 15.73
C VAL A 226 12.29 18.86 14.61
N VAL A 227 11.01 19.05 14.95
CA VAL A 227 9.96 19.45 14.01
C VAL A 227 9.16 20.60 14.60
N ASN A 228 9.08 21.74 13.92
CA ASN A 228 8.39 22.93 14.39
C ASN A 228 8.81 23.37 15.81
N GLY A 229 10.09 23.18 16.14
CA GLY A 229 10.66 23.51 17.46
C GLY A 229 10.45 22.47 18.57
N SER A 230 9.72 21.39 18.31
CA SER A 230 9.52 20.29 19.24
C SER A 230 10.44 19.11 18.93
N GLU A 231 10.96 18.44 19.96
CA GLU A 231 11.82 17.25 19.82
C GLU A 231 11.01 15.96 19.94
N TYR A 232 11.30 15.02 19.06
CA TYR A 232 10.64 13.70 19.05
C TYR A 232 11.66 12.58 18.98
N MET A 233 11.39 11.51 19.74
CA MET A 233 12.10 10.23 19.63
C MET A 233 11.20 9.27 18.86
N VAL A 234 11.56 8.96 17.62
CA VAL A 234 10.69 8.25 16.66
C VAL A 234 10.84 6.74 16.80
N PRO A 235 9.81 6.00 17.26
CA PRO A 235 9.84 4.55 17.31
C PRO A 235 9.74 3.95 15.91
N MET A 236 10.54 2.94 15.64
CA MET A 236 10.63 2.26 14.36
C MET A 236 10.67 0.75 14.58
N ALA A 237 9.61 0.04 14.21
CA ALA A 237 9.56 -1.42 14.24
C ALA A 237 10.00 -1.98 12.89
N THR A 238 11.10 -2.71 12.84
CA THR A 238 11.69 -3.18 11.59
C THR A 238 12.54 -4.42 11.76
N THR A 239 12.67 -5.21 10.71
CA THR A 239 13.62 -6.32 10.57
C THR A 239 14.76 -5.98 9.61
N GLU A 240 14.76 -4.76 9.01
CA GLU A 240 15.82 -4.30 8.12
C GLU A 240 16.98 -3.70 8.93
N GLY A 241 18.15 -4.31 8.81
CA GLY A 241 19.37 -3.78 9.40
C GLY A 241 19.76 -2.42 8.82
N CYS A 242 20.33 -1.57 9.63
CA CYS A 242 20.75 -0.19 9.32
C CYS A 242 19.63 0.84 9.19
N LEU A 243 18.36 0.48 9.08
CA LEU A 243 17.27 1.44 8.84
C LEU A 243 17.20 2.49 9.96
N VAL A 244 17.14 2.04 11.23
CA VAL A 244 17.05 2.94 12.40
C VAL A 244 18.31 3.81 12.51
N ALA A 245 19.48 3.23 12.34
CA ALA A 245 20.75 3.97 12.40
C ALA A 245 20.88 5.00 11.27
N SER A 246 20.41 4.67 10.06
CA SER A 246 20.37 5.59 8.92
C SER A 246 19.44 6.76 9.21
N THR A 247 18.21 6.48 9.64
CA THR A 247 17.23 7.53 9.98
C THR A 247 17.76 8.42 11.11
N ASN A 248 18.38 7.83 12.14
CA ASN A 248 19.01 8.55 13.24
C ASN A 248 20.11 9.52 12.78
N ARG A 249 20.91 9.14 11.77
CA ARG A 249 21.90 10.04 11.16
C ARG A 249 21.22 11.24 10.48
N GLY A 250 20.10 11.02 9.79
CA GLY A 250 19.29 12.10 9.21
C GLY A 250 18.72 13.02 10.28
N CYS A 251 18.16 12.47 11.36
CA CYS A 251 17.68 13.24 12.52
C CYS A 251 18.80 14.13 13.09
N LYS A 252 20.01 13.58 13.26
CA LYS A 252 21.16 14.34 13.71
C LYS A 252 21.52 15.49 12.76
N ALA A 253 21.47 15.28 11.45
CA ALA A 253 21.76 16.33 10.47
C ALA A 253 20.72 17.47 10.55
N ILE A 254 19.45 17.12 10.67
CA ILE A 254 18.34 18.06 10.83
C ILE A 254 18.50 18.85 12.14
N LEU A 255 18.70 18.16 13.26
CA LEU A 255 18.91 18.81 14.57
C LEU A 255 20.07 19.80 14.55
N MET A 256 21.22 19.39 14.00
CA MET A 256 22.43 20.26 13.95
C MET A 256 22.27 21.45 13.00
N SER A 257 21.26 21.44 12.14
CA SER A 257 20.97 22.50 11.18
C SER A 257 19.78 23.38 11.58
N GLY A 258 19.23 23.20 12.79
CA GLY A 258 18.16 24.04 13.35
C GLY A 258 16.77 23.42 13.33
N GLY A 259 16.62 22.18 12.88
CA GLY A 259 15.34 21.47 12.84
C GLY A 259 14.67 21.48 11.46
N ALA A 260 13.50 20.88 11.40
CA ALA A 260 12.62 20.83 10.23
C ALA A 260 11.33 21.62 10.48
N THR A 261 10.76 22.15 9.42
CA THR A 261 9.42 22.76 9.41
C THR A 261 8.44 21.85 8.68
N SER A 262 7.26 21.63 9.26
CA SER A 262 6.21 20.83 8.62
C SER A 262 4.90 21.61 8.53
N ILE A 263 4.21 21.47 7.40
CA ILE A 263 2.96 22.13 7.08
C ILE A 263 1.92 21.06 6.73
N LEU A 264 0.80 21.06 7.43
CA LEU A 264 -0.37 20.26 7.08
C LEU A 264 -1.17 21.02 6.01
N LEU A 265 -1.27 20.45 4.80
CA LEU A 265 -1.99 21.06 3.68
C LEU A 265 -3.45 20.65 3.64
N ARG A 266 -3.76 19.41 4.04
CA ARG A 266 -5.10 18.82 4.01
C ARG A 266 -5.22 17.73 5.07
N ASP A 267 -6.44 17.57 5.59
CA ASP A 267 -6.84 16.45 6.46
C ASP A 267 -8.23 15.97 6.04
N GLY A 268 -8.29 14.89 5.25
CA GLY A 268 -9.53 14.37 4.70
C GLY A 268 -9.42 12.91 4.27
N MET A 269 -10.05 12.02 5.03
CA MET A 269 -10.18 10.60 4.67
C MET A 269 -11.27 10.43 3.62
N THR A 270 -11.12 9.44 2.73
CA THR A 270 -12.04 9.26 1.61
C THR A 270 -12.71 7.89 1.57
N ARG A 271 -13.96 7.88 1.10
CA ARG A 271 -14.70 6.70 0.65
C ARG A 271 -15.43 7.07 -0.64
N ALA A 272 -15.56 6.12 -1.57
CA ALA A 272 -16.18 6.38 -2.85
C ALA A 272 -17.13 5.25 -3.25
N PRO A 273 -18.43 5.38 -2.94
CA PRO A 273 -19.44 4.47 -3.45
C PRO A 273 -19.59 4.56 -4.96
N VAL A 274 -20.14 3.49 -5.54
CA VAL A 274 -20.58 3.45 -6.92
C VAL A 274 -22.06 3.12 -6.95
N VAL A 275 -22.82 3.95 -7.68
CA VAL A 275 -24.24 3.76 -7.93
C VAL A 275 -24.50 3.66 -9.44
N ARG A 276 -25.60 3.03 -9.81
CA ARG A 276 -25.97 2.79 -11.20
C ARG A 276 -27.40 3.24 -11.46
N PHE A 277 -27.64 3.69 -12.70
CA PHE A 277 -28.95 4.06 -13.22
C PHE A 277 -29.25 3.34 -14.53
N GLN A 278 -30.46 3.52 -15.07
CA GLN A 278 -30.82 2.95 -16.37
C GLN A 278 -30.11 3.67 -17.54
N SER A 279 -29.72 4.94 -17.37
CA SER A 279 -29.04 5.74 -18.40
C SER A 279 -27.97 6.67 -17.83
N ALA A 280 -27.04 7.07 -18.70
CA ALA A 280 -26.04 8.09 -18.37
C ALA A 280 -26.66 9.46 -18.07
N LYS A 281 -27.77 9.79 -18.74
CA LYS A 281 -28.54 11.03 -18.47
C LYS A 281 -28.99 11.04 -17.01
N ARG A 282 -29.57 9.94 -16.52
CA ARG A 282 -30.09 9.87 -15.16
C ARG A 282 -28.96 9.90 -14.12
N ALA A 283 -27.81 9.25 -14.41
CA ALA A 283 -26.61 9.36 -13.60
C ALA A 283 -26.09 10.81 -13.53
N SER A 284 -26.18 11.56 -14.64
CA SER A 284 -25.77 12.97 -14.68
C SER A 284 -26.71 13.87 -13.87
N GLU A 285 -28.00 13.57 -13.80
CA GLU A 285 -28.95 14.32 -12.97
C GLU A 285 -28.58 14.21 -11.49
N LEU A 286 -28.22 13.00 -11.00
CA LEU A 286 -27.70 12.85 -9.63
C LEU A 286 -26.36 13.58 -9.44
N LYS A 287 -25.44 13.50 -10.41
CA LYS A 287 -24.18 14.24 -10.34
C LYS A 287 -24.43 15.74 -10.13
N PHE A 288 -25.27 16.33 -10.97
CA PHE A 288 -25.59 17.77 -10.88
C PHE A 288 -26.31 18.11 -9.57
N TYR A 289 -27.18 17.22 -9.07
CA TYR A 289 -27.83 17.39 -7.78
C TYR A 289 -26.82 17.46 -6.63
N ILE A 290 -25.79 16.59 -6.64
CA ILE A 290 -24.75 16.55 -5.61
C ILE A 290 -23.83 17.77 -5.71
N GLU A 291 -23.51 18.20 -6.93
CA GLU A 291 -22.60 19.33 -7.19
C GLU A 291 -23.30 20.71 -7.07
N ASP A 292 -24.63 20.73 -6.92
CA ASP A 292 -25.36 21.96 -6.67
C ASP A 292 -25.10 22.47 -5.24
N PRO A 293 -24.55 23.69 -5.06
CA PRO A 293 -24.30 24.27 -3.75
C PRO A 293 -25.53 24.33 -2.83
N ALA A 294 -26.74 24.40 -3.40
CA ALA A 294 -27.99 24.43 -2.64
C ALA A 294 -28.22 23.14 -1.85
N ASN A 295 -27.73 21.98 -2.35
CA ASN A 295 -27.88 20.68 -1.71
C ASN A 295 -26.71 20.34 -0.77
N SER A 296 -25.58 21.03 -0.89
CA SER A 296 -24.33 20.72 -0.16
C SER A 296 -24.51 20.71 1.36
N ASN A 297 -25.21 21.71 1.91
CA ASN A 297 -25.44 21.79 3.37
C ASN A 297 -26.30 20.63 3.88
N ASN A 298 -27.35 20.25 3.15
CA ASN A 298 -28.21 19.16 3.53
C ASN A 298 -27.48 17.81 3.49
N LEU A 299 -26.69 17.56 2.46
CA LEU A 299 -25.85 16.35 2.36
C LEU A 299 -24.82 16.29 3.47
N SER A 300 -24.19 17.42 3.82
CA SER A 300 -23.26 17.53 4.94
C SER A 300 -23.93 17.25 6.28
N ASP A 301 -25.12 17.79 6.52
CA ASP A 301 -25.86 17.56 7.75
C ASP A 301 -26.24 16.07 7.92
N ILE A 302 -26.69 15.42 6.83
CA ILE A 302 -27.04 14.00 6.83
C ILE A 302 -25.82 13.14 7.16
N PHE A 303 -24.70 13.42 6.50
CA PHE A 303 -23.43 12.74 6.74
C PHE A 303 -22.95 12.92 8.19
N ASN A 304 -22.92 14.16 8.67
CA ASN A 304 -22.34 14.55 9.95
C ASN A 304 -23.12 14.03 11.16
N ARG A 305 -24.42 13.73 11.03
CA ARG A 305 -25.26 13.16 12.13
C ARG A 305 -24.76 11.81 12.64
N THR A 306 -23.96 11.09 11.86
CA THR A 306 -23.47 9.74 12.20
C THR A 306 -22.35 9.72 13.22
N SER A 307 -21.65 10.85 13.41
CA SER A 307 -20.49 10.94 14.28
C SER A 307 -20.33 12.34 14.89
N ARG A 308 -19.82 12.37 16.13
CA ARG A 308 -19.43 13.62 16.79
C ARG A 308 -18.24 14.30 16.13
N PHE A 309 -17.38 13.55 15.43
CA PHE A 309 -16.11 14.03 14.89
C PHE A 309 -16.09 14.10 13.36
N ALA A 310 -16.80 13.21 12.66
CA ALA A 310 -16.84 13.22 11.21
C ALA A 310 -17.45 14.53 10.68
N ARG A 311 -16.74 15.17 9.73
CA ARG A 311 -17.23 16.36 9.04
C ARG A 311 -16.96 16.20 7.55
N LEU A 312 -18.05 16.09 6.78
CA LEU A 312 -17.97 16.07 5.33
C LEU A 312 -17.35 17.38 4.83
N GLN A 313 -16.39 17.28 3.94
CA GLN A 313 -15.68 18.40 3.36
C GLN A 313 -16.04 18.59 1.89
N ASP A 314 -16.15 17.48 1.14
CA ASP A 314 -16.36 17.53 -0.31
C ASP A 314 -16.90 16.20 -0.84
N ILE A 315 -17.64 16.23 -1.96
CA ILE A 315 -18.07 15.05 -2.72
C ILE A 315 -17.73 15.30 -4.19
N LYS A 316 -16.71 14.59 -4.70
CA LYS A 316 -16.35 14.66 -6.12
C LYS A 316 -16.96 13.53 -6.91
N CYS A 317 -17.63 13.86 -8.00
CA CYS A 317 -18.37 12.93 -8.82
C CYS A 317 -17.67 12.63 -10.16
N ALA A 318 -17.61 11.35 -10.54
CA ALA A 318 -17.14 10.91 -11.85
C ALA A 318 -18.12 9.91 -12.46
N ILE A 319 -18.40 10.03 -13.76
CA ILE A 319 -19.31 9.16 -14.51
C ILE A 319 -18.53 8.22 -15.42
N ALA A 320 -18.91 6.94 -15.39
CA ALA A 320 -18.48 5.95 -16.35
C ALA A 320 -19.73 5.22 -16.92
N GLY A 321 -20.12 5.56 -18.14
CA GLY A 321 -21.37 5.08 -18.73
C GLY A 321 -22.58 5.49 -17.90
N LYS A 322 -23.35 4.53 -17.42
CA LYS A 322 -24.52 4.74 -16.54
C LYS A 322 -24.23 4.63 -15.04
N ASN A 323 -22.95 4.56 -14.66
CA ASN A 323 -22.52 4.46 -13.28
C ASN A 323 -21.93 5.80 -12.82
N LEU A 324 -22.27 6.19 -11.59
CA LEU A 324 -21.72 7.35 -10.92
C LEU A 324 -20.85 6.92 -9.73
N TYR A 325 -19.64 7.42 -9.70
CA TYR A 325 -18.68 7.27 -8.61
C TYR A 325 -18.64 8.57 -7.81
N MET A 326 -18.83 8.50 -6.50
CA MET A 326 -18.90 9.66 -5.62
C MET A 326 -17.78 9.58 -4.58
N ARG A 327 -16.74 10.41 -4.71
CA ARG A 327 -15.61 10.43 -3.78
C ARG A 327 -15.88 11.42 -2.66
N PHE A 328 -16.34 10.90 -1.53
CA PHE A 328 -16.52 11.65 -0.29
C PHE A 328 -15.17 11.91 0.37
N SER A 329 -14.93 13.12 0.82
CA SER A 329 -13.79 13.51 1.65
C SER A 329 -14.29 14.02 3.01
N CYS A 330 -13.71 13.52 4.08
CA CYS A 330 -14.21 13.75 5.43
C CYS A 330 -13.07 13.94 6.42
N PHE A 331 -13.15 14.96 7.26
CA PHE A 331 -12.35 15.07 8.47
C PHE A 331 -12.82 14.05 9.51
N THR A 332 -11.90 13.33 10.16
CA THR A 332 -12.22 12.21 11.07
C THR A 332 -11.65 12.35 12.49
N GLY A 333 -11.18 13.55 12.85
CA GLY A 333 -10.54 13.79 14.13
C GLY A 333 -9.26 12.97 14.30
N ASP A 334 -9.05 12.42 15.48
CA ASP A 334 -7.85 11.61 15.79
C ASP A 334 -7.93 10.16 15.32
N ALA A 335 -9.03 9.74 14.71
CA ALA A 335 -9.14 8.43 14.08
C ALA A 335 -8.63 8.48 12.62
N MET A 336 -8.07 7.37 12.12
CA MET A 336 -7.88 7.18 10.68
C MET A 336 -9.24 7.24 9.95
N GLY A 337 -10.29 6.65 10.49
CA GLY A 337 -11.69 7.02 10.28
C GLY A 337 -12.44 6.28 9.17
N MET A 338 -11.92 5.20 8.58
CA MET A 338 -12.59 4.49 7.47
C MET A 338 -14.03 4.05 7.77
N ASN A 339 -14.27 3.44 8.93
CA ASN A 339 -15.61 3.01 9.33
C ASN A 339 -16.56 4.20 9.56
N MET A 340 -16.02 5.29 10.11
CA MET A 340 -16.76 6.52 10.37
C MET A 340 -17.22 7.17 9.05
N VAL A 341 -16.33 7.24 8.05
CA VAL A 341 -16.66 7.75 6.71
C VAL A 341 -17.65 6.84 6.00
N SER A 342 -17.47 5.51 6.07
CA SER A 342 -18.40 4.55 5.46
C SER A 342 -19.82 4.71 5.99
N LYS A 343 -19.99 4.84 7.32
CA LYS A 343 -21.30 5.07 7.95
C LYS A 343 -21.94 6.39 7.50
N GLY A 344 -21.14 7.46 7.38
CA GLY A 344 -21.63 8.73 6.84
C GLY A 344 -22.09 8.64 5.39
N VAL A 345 -21.34 7.89 4.58
CA VAL A 345 -21.68 7.61 3.18
C VAL A 345 -22.98 6.81 3.08
N GLU A 346 -23.17 5.76 3.88
CA GLU A 346 -24.39 4.95 3.88
C GLU A 346 -25.62 5.83 4.15
N ASN A 347 -25.58 6.71 5.17
CA ASN A 347 -26.70 7.61 5.45
C ASN A 347 -27.02 8.57 4.29
N VAL A 348 -26.00 9.05 3.58
CA VAL A 348 -26.21 9.90 2.40
C VAL A 348 -26.80 9.08 1.25
N LEU A 349 -26.35 7.84 1.05
CA LEU A 349 -26.91 6.95 0.05
C LEU A 349 -28.39 6.64 0.31
N ASP A 350 -28.76 6.35 1.54
CA ASP A 350 -30.16 6.12 1.97
C ASP A 350 -31.04 7.35 1.66
N TYR A 351 -30.53 8.55 1.96
CA TYR A 351 -31.22 9.79 1.63
C TYR A 351 -31.38 9.97 0.11
N LEU A 352 -30.32 9.73 -0.65
CA LEU A 352 -30.32 9.87 -2.10
C LEU A 352 -31.25 8.85 -2.76
N GLN A 353 -31.41 7.63 -2.22
CA GLN A 353 -32.37 6.65 -2.71
C GLN A 353 -33.84 7.10 -2.53
N ASN A 354 -34.13 7.88 -1.49
CA ASN A 354 -35.45 8.48 -1.33
C ASN A 354 -35.74 9.57 -2.39
N THR A 355 -34.69 10.31 -2.83
CA THR A 355 -34.79 11.37 -3.84
C THR A 355 -34.71 10.81 -5.26
N PHE A 356 -33.95 9.75 -5.44
CA PHE A 356 -33.72 9.02 -6.68
C PHE A 356 -34.07 7.53 -6.51
N PRO A 357 -35.36 7.17 -6.48
CA PRO A 357 -35.80 5.79 -6.18
C PRO A 357 -35.31 4.74 -7.20
N ASP A 358 -34.91 5.17 -8.37
CA ASP A 358 -34.33 4.36 -9.45
C ASP A 358 -32.81 4.18 -9.34
N MET A 359 -32.19 4.70 -8.26
CA MET A 359 -30.77 4.55 -7.98
C MET A 359 -30.48 3.16 -7.41
N ASP A 360 -29.61 2.40 -8.09
CA ASP A 360 -29.11 1.11 -7.64
C ASP A 360 -27.73 1.29 -6.98
N VAL A 361 -27.63 1.01 -5.68
CA VAL A 361 -26.36 1.09 -4.94
C VAL A 361 -25.58 -0.21 -5.14
N ILE A 362 -24.54 -0.16 -5.95
CA ILE A 362 -23.72 -1.32 -6.28
C ILE A 362 -22.77 -1.67 -5.14
N SER A 363 -22.09 -0.64 -4.59
CA SER A 363 -21.13 -0.83 -3.48
C SER A 363 -20.83 0.50 -2.80
N VAL A 364 -20.59 0.45 -1.49
CA VAL A 364 -20.06 1.58 -0.71
C VAL A 364 -18.60 1.91 -1.05
N SER A 365 -17.91 1.01 -1.78
CA SER A 365 -16.55 1.21 -2.26
C SER A 365 -16.40 0.80 -3.72
N GLY A 366 -16.44 1.77 -4.62
CA GLY A 366 -16.16 1.61 -6.06
C GLY A 366 -14.69 1.82 -6.44
N ASN A 367 -13.76 1.75 -5.50
CA ASN A 367 -12.32 2.00 -5.67
C ASN A 367 -11.92 3.42 -6.13
N PHE A 368 -12.85 4.33 -6.38
CA PHE A 368 -12.52 5.73 -6.67
C PHE A 368 -11.99 6.48 -5.42
N CYS A 369 -12.14 5.91 -4.23
CA CYS A 369 -11.44 6.32 -3.01
C CYS A 369 -9.95 5.95 -3.05
N ALA A 370 -9.58 4.96 -3.85
CA ALA A 370 -8.24 4.38 -4.02
C ALA A 370 -7.59 3.89 -2.71
N ASP A 371 -8.41 3.34 -1.80
CA ASP A 371 -7.96 2.73 -0.55
C ASP A 371 -7.00 1.55 -0.81
N LYS A 372 -5.81 1.58 -0.22
CA LYS A 372 -4.78 0.53 -0.32
C LYS A 372 -4.31 0.26 -1.76
N LYS A 373 -4.27 1.30 -2.60
CA LYS A 373 -3.84 1.20 -4.01
C LYS A 373 -2.98 2.40 -4.41
N PRO A 374 -1.93 2.18 -5.23
CA PRO A 374 -1.23 3.29 -5.89
C PRO A 374 -2.17 3.88 -6.95
N ALA A 375 -2.55 5.15 -6.81
CA ALA A 375 -3.49 5.80 -7.70
C ALA A 375 -3.19 7.29 -7.89
N ALA A 376 -3.35 7.78 -9.13
CA ALA A 376 -3.14 9.18 -9.46
C ALA A 376 -4.07 10.11 -8.67
N VAL A 377 -5.32 9.72 -8.43
CA VAL A 377 -6.27 10.51 -7.64
C VAL A 377 -5.79 10.77 -6.22
N ASN A 378 -5.12 9.80 -5.59
CA ASN A 378 -4.53 9.97 -4.26
C ASN A 378 -3.35 10.94 -4.30
N TRP A 379 -2.55 10.91 -5.37
CA TRP A 379 -1.44 11.84 -5.56
C TRP A 379 -1.91 13.28 -5.76
N ILE A 380 -2.95 13.48 -6.58
CA ILE A 380 -3.46 14.82 -6.95
C ILE A 380 -4.34 15.40 -5.84
N GLU A 381 -5.26 14.60 -5.30
CA GLU A 381 -6.30 15.04 -4.37
C GLU A 381 -5.92 14.83 -2.90
N GLY A 382 -4.94 13.96 -2.65
CA GLY A 382 -4.62 13.49 -1.31
C GLY A 382 -5.64 12.49 -0.76
N ARG A 383 -5.24 11.80 0.31
CA ARG A 383 -6.10 10.92 1.12
C ARG A 383 -5.54 10.83 2.53
N GLY A 384 -6.37 11.00 3.57
CA GLY A 384 -5.86 11.18 4.92
C GLY A 384 -5.22 12.55 5.08
N LYS A 385 -3.98 12.61 5.55
CA LYS A 385 -3.28 13.86 5.84
C LYS A 385 -2.21 14.14 4.77
N SER A 386 -2.27 15.34 4.17
CA SER A 386 -1.26 15.81 3.22
C SER A 386 -0.28 16.73 3.95
N VAL A 387 1.00 16.39 3.92
CA VAL A 387 2.05 17.09 4.67
C VAL A 387 3.20 17.43 3.74
N VAL A 388 3.71 18.64 3.85
CA VAL A 388 5.04 19.05 3.37
C VAL A 388 5.95 19.21 4.58
N CYS A 389 7.14 18.63 4.51
CA CYS A 389 8.16 18.82 5.54
C CYS A 389 9.49 19.17 4.88
N GLU A 390 10.18 20.18 5.40
CA GLU A 390 11.41 20.73 4.82
C GLU A 390 12.46 21.06 5.87
N ALA A 391 13.73 21.11 5.45
CA ALA A 391 14.84 21.57 6.27
C ALA A 391 15.95 22.17 5.40
N ILE A 392 16.68 23.15 5.96
CA ILE A 392 17.92 23.65 5.37
C ILE A 392 19.08 23.00 6.12
N ILE A 393 19.89 22.22 5.42
CA ILE A 393 21.06 21.52 5.99
C ILE A 393 22.31 22.30 5.63
N THR A 394 23.03 22.78 6.63
CA THR A 394 24.22 23.60 6.41
C THR A 394 25.35 22.78 5.75
N GLU A 395 26.17 23.42 4.92
CA GLU A 395 27.33 22.79 4.27
C GLU A 395 28.24 22.04 5.25
N ALA A 396 28.46 22.65 6.42
CA ALA A 396 29.28 22.04 7.48
C ALA A 396 28.69 20.69 7.95
N VAL A 397 27.37 20.58 8.04
CA VAL A 397 26.66 19.34 8.41
C VAL A 397 26.65 18.33 7.27
N VAL A 398 26.44 18.77 6.03
CA VAL A 398 26.55 17.92 4.83
C VAL A 398 27.92 17.26 4.77
N ASN A 399 28.99 18.02 4.98
CA ASN A 399 30.36 17.52 4.94
C ASN A 399 30.71 16.62 6.16
N LYS A 400 30.35 17.04 7.38
CA LYS A 400 30.79 16.35 8.61
C LYS A 400 29.91 15.16 8.97
N VAL A 401 28.59 15.27 8.85
CA VAL A 401 27.61 14.25 9.26
C VAL A 401 27.25 13.34 8.10
N LEU A 402 26.90 13.92 6.94
CA LEU A 402 26.44 13.18 5.78
C LEU A 402 27.57 12.64 4.90
N LYS A 403 28.80 13.19 5.06
CA LYS A 403 30.03 12.73 4.39
C LYS A 403 29.96 12.84 2.85
N THR A 404 29.31 13.86 2.34
CA THR A 404 29.14 14.15 0.94
C THR A 404 29.14 15.66 0.69
N THR A 405 28.77 16.11 -0.50
CA THR A 405 28.69 17.54 -0.88
C THR A 405 27.30 17.89 -1.39
N VAL A 406 26.92 19.16 -1.32
CA VAL A 406 25.62 19.63 -1.81
C VAL A 406 25.45 19.32 -3.31
N PRO A 407 26.40 19.65 -4.22
CA PRO A 407 26.26 19.32 -5.64
C PRO A 407 26.03 17.82 -5.89
N ALA A 408 26.72 16.92 -5.18
CA ALA A 408 26.54 15.48 -5.35
C ALA A 408 25.13 15.00 -4.91
N LEU A 409 24.56 15.64 -3.90
CA LEU A 409 23.18 15.34 -3.46
C LEU A 409 22.15 15.83 -4.48
N LEU A 410 22.33 17.02 -5.05
CA LEU A 410 21.45 17.58 -6.07
C LEU A 410 21.44 16.71 -7.33
N GLU A 411 22.63 16.34 -7.82
CA GLU A 411 22.77 15.48 -9.00
C GLU A 411 22.12 14.11 -8.76
N LEU A 412 22.41 13.46 -7.64
CA LEU A 412 21.86 12.14 -7.34
C LEU A 412 20.34 12.19 -7.13
N ASN A 413 19.79 13.20 -6.46
CA ASN A 413 18.34 13.35 -6.32
C ASN A 413 17.67 13.50 -7.68
N MET A 414 18.22 14.32 -8.58
CA MET A 414 17.70 14.50 -9.93
C MET A 414 17.72 13.19 -10.73
N LEU A 415 18.86 12.50 -10.74
CA LEU A 415 19.03 11.30 -11.56
C LEU A 415 18.30 10.07 -10.98
N LYS A 416 18.31 9.90 -9.66
CA LYS A 416 17.68 8.76 -9.00
C LYS A 416 16.18 9.01 -8.73
N ASN A 417 15.88 9.98 -7.87
CA ASN A 417 14.53 10.15 -7.35
C ASN A 417 13.55 10.72 -8.38
N LEU A 418 14.02 11.61 -9.28
CA LEU A 418 13.16 12.21 -10.29
C LEU A 418 13.25 11.45 -11.61
N THR A 419 14.38 11.48 -12.30
CA THR A 419 14.50 10.86 -13.62
C THR A 419 14.33 9.35 -13.57
N GLY A 420 15.03 8.66 -12.65
CA GLY A 420 14.95 7.21 -12.53
C GLY A 420 13.54 6.73 -12.18
N SER A 421 12.83 7.42 -11.29
CA SER A 421 11.43 7.10 -10.95
C SER A 421 10.50 7.37 -12.14
N ALA A 422 10.71 8.44 -12.89
CA ALA A 422 9.92 8.73 -14.09
C ALA A 422 10.14 7.66 -15.18
N MET A 423 11.38 7.22 -15.40
CA MET A 423 11.70 6.13 -16.34
C MET A 423 11.09 4.80 -15.93
N ALA A 424 10.96 4.54 -14.61
CA ALA A 424 10.28 3.36 -14.07
C ALA A 424 8.75 3.47 -14.15
N GLY A 425 8.19 4.64 -14.48
CA GLY A 425 6.75 4.89 -14.42
C GLY A 425 6.19 4.85 -13.00
N ALA A 426 6.99 5.23 -11.99
CA ALA A 426 6.59 5.17 -10.59
C ALA A 426 5.44 6.14 -10.31
N MET A 427 4.32 5.63 -9.77
CA MET A 427 3.21 6.44 -9.33
C MET A 427 3.38 6.80 -7.86
N GLY A 428 3.65 8.09 -7.56
CA GLY A 428 3.86 8.57 -6.20
C GLY A 428 5.20 8.19 -5.55
N GLY A 429 6.11 7.55 -6.29
CA GLY A 429 7.38 7.02 -5.80
C GLY A 429 8.61 7.83 -6.20
N PHE A 430 8.55 9.16 -6.16
CA PHE A 430 9.69 10.04 -6.48
C PHE A 430 10.56 10.30 -5.24
N ASN A 431 11.04 9.21 -4.64
CA ASN A 431 11.79 9.20 -3.38
C ASN A 431 12.78 8.04 -3.37
N ALA A 432 13.62 7.95 -2.35
CA ALA A 432 14.61 6.88 -2.23
C ALA A 432 14.05 5.63 -1.53
N HIS A 433 13.37 5.80 -0.36
CA HIS A 433 12.83 4.70 0.44
C HIS A 433 11.75 5.13 1.46
N ALA A 434 10.93 6.09 1.13
CA ALA A 434 9.88 6.56 2.05
C ALA A 434 9.05 5.40 2.65
N ALA A 435 8.77 4.36 1.86
CA ALA A 435 8.04 3.18 2.32
C ALA A 435 8.68 2.46 3.50
N ASN A 436 10.02 2.41 3.60
CA ASN A 436 10.73 1.79 4.72
C ASN A 436 10.43 2.53 6.03
N ILE A 437 10.49 3.85 6.00
CA ILE A 437 10.25 4.68 7.20
C ILE A 437 8.78 4.61 7.61
N VAL A 438 7.87 4.74 6.65
CA VAL A 438 6.43 4.67 6.90
C VAL A 438 6.06 3.31 7.49
N SER A 439 6.54 2.19 6.91
CA SER A 439 6.31 0.84 7.45
C SER A 439 6.77 0.71 8.90
N ALA A 440 8.00 1.15 9.19
CA ALA A 440 8.58 1.02 10.52
C ALA A 440 7.80 1.82 11.57
N VAL A 441 7.39 3.04 11.25
CA VAL A 441 6.57 3.87 12.16
C VAL A 441 5.14 3.33 12.27
N PHE A 442 4.54 2.87 11.17
CA PHE A 442 3.18 2.31 11.16
C PHE A 442 3.07 1.08 12.05
N ILE A 443 4.00 0.12 11.92
CA ILE A 443 4.03 -1.07 12.78
C ILE A 443 4.24 -0.68 14.24
N ALA A 444 5.17 0.24 14.52
CA ALA A 444 5.46 0.69 15.87
C ALA A 444 4.29 1.42 16.54
N THR A 445 3.43 2.10 15.77
CA THR A 445 2.33 2.95 16.29
C THR A 445 0.94 2.34 16.08
N GLY A 446 0.86 1.11 15.56
CA GLY A 446 -0.40 0.39 15.38
C GLY A 446 -1.28 0.94 14.25
N GLN A 447 -0.68 1.56 13.24
CA GLN A 447 -1.38 1.95 12.02
C GLN A 447 -1.65 0.72 11.14
N ASP A 448 -2.58 0.86 10.19
CA ASP A 448 -2.87 -0.20 9.21
C ASP A 448 -1.69 -0.36 8.23
N PRO A 449 -0.94 -1.47 8.26
CA PRO A 449 0.23 -1.65 7.38
C PRO A 449 -0.11 -1.63 5.90
N ALA A 450 -1.32 -2.06 5.51
CA ALA A 450 -1.74 -2.09 4.12
C ALA A 450 -1.91 -0.68 3.53
N GLN A 451 -2.16 0.33 4.36
CA GLN A 451 -2.23 1.72 3.93
C GLN A 451 -0.86 2.36 3.70
N ASN A 452 0.24 1.63 3.93
CA ASN A 452 1.56 2.06 3.49
C ASN A 452 1.63 2.25 1.96
N VAL A 453 0.79 1.55 1.19
CA VAL A 453 0.77 1.67 -0.29
C VAL A 453 0.62 3.13 -0.72
N GLU A 454 -0.38 3.86 -0.20
CA GLU A 454 -0.57 5.28 -0.49
C GLU A 454 0.16 6.20 0.49
N SER A 455 0.30 5.81 1.76
CA SER A 455 0.92 6.68 2.77
C SER A 455 2.41 6.91 2.56
N SER A 456 3.07 6.06 1.78
CA SER A 456 4.46 6.22 1.36
C SER A 456 4.63 7.00 0.06
N HIS A 457 3.56 7.47 -0.57
CA HIS A 457 3.66 8.40 -1.68
C HIS A 457 4.43 9.64 -1.23
N CYS A 458 5.52 9.92 -1.91
CA CYS A 458 6.45 10.96 -1.51
C CYS A 458 7.20 11.52 -2.71
N LEU A 459 7.28 12.83 -2.78
CA LEU A 459 8.17 13.58 -3.69
C LEU A 459 9.27 14.20 -2.85
N THR A 460 10.52 13.76 -3.06
CA THR A 460 11.72 14.30 -2.41
C THR A 460 12.39 15.30 -3.33
N MET A 461 12.44 16.57 -2.92
CA MET A 461 13.11 17.64 -3.64
C MET A 461 14.38 18.07 -2.89
N MET A 462 15.40 18.42 -3.65
CA MET A 462 16.67 18.94 -3.13
C MET A 462 17.12 20.13 -3.98
N GLU A 463 17.47 21.23 -3.33
CA GLU A 463 17.89 22.47 -3.96
C GLU A 463 19.08 23.10 -3.23
N GLY A 464 19.98 23.74 -3.98
CA GLY A 464 21.08 24.50 -3.39
C GLY A 464 20.62 25.90 -3.01
N VAL A 465 20.77 26.28 -1.75
CA VAL A 465 20.43 27.60 -1.23
C VAL A 465 21.67 28.33 -0.70
N ASN A 466 21.54 29.60 -0.34
CA ASN A 466 22.66 30.42 0.16
C ASN A 466 23.87 30.43 -0.78
N GLY A 467 23.59 30.64 -2.08
CA GLY A 467 24.61 30.61 -3.14
C GLY A 467 25.12 29.20 -3.46
N GLY A 468 24.30 28.16 -3.22
CA GLY A 468 24.62 26.76 -3.49
C GLY A 468 25.46 26.08 -2.39
N LYS A 469 25.70 26.76 -1.28
CA LYS A 469 26.47 26.21 -0.14
C LYS A 469 25.66 25.26 0.71
N ASP A 470 24.43 25.67 1.06
CA ASP A 470 23.55 24.89 1.92
C ASP A 470 22.55 24.11 1.08
N LEU A 471 22.04 23.00 1.64
CA LEU A 471 21.06 22.13 1.02
C LEU A 471 19.68 22.43 1.59
N HIS A 472 18.73 22.84 0.77
CA HIS A 472 17.31 22.76 1.07
C HIS A 472 16.81 21.38 0.64
N ILE A 473 16.21 20.64 1.55
CA ILE A 473 15.53 19.37 1.25
C ILE A 473 14.10 19.44 1.71
N SER A 474 13.18 18.91 0.89
CA SER A 474 11.78 18.78 1.25
C SER A 474 11.19 17.45 0.81
N VAL A 475 10.17 17.01 1.55
CA VAL A 475 9.30 15.89 1.18
C VAL A 475 7.86 16.36 1.12
N THR A 476 7.15 16.02 0.05
CA THR A 476 5.71 16.22 -0.10
C THR A 476 5.03 14.87 -0.07
N MET A 477 4.20 14.65 0.95
CA MET A 477 3.49 13.38 1.19
C MET A 477 1.98 13.64 1.20
N PRO A 478 1.26 13.32 0.11
CA PRO A 478 -0.15 13.70 -0.03
C PRO A 478 -1.13 12.80 0.72
N CYS A 479 -0.70 11.63 1.23
CA CYS A 479 -1.61 10.55 1.63
C CYS A 479 -1.25 9.87 2.96
N ILE A 480 -0.79 10.58 3.97
CA ILE A 480 -0.48 9.96 5.27
C ILE A 480 -1.77 9.58 6.00
N GLU A 481 -2.07 8.28 6.05
CA GLU A 481 -3.29 7.73 6.64
C GLU A 481 -3.00 7.20 8.04
N VAL A 482 -3.08 8.06 9.01
CA VAL A 482 -2.78 7.75 10.41
C VAL A 482 -3.89 8.18 11.35
N GLY A 483 -3.99 7.47 12.46
CA GLY A 483 -4.82 7.81 13.61
C GLY A 483 -4.12 7.48 14.91
N THR A 484 -4.59 8.08 16.00
CA THR A 484 -4.09 7.84 17.36
C THR A 484 -5.11 7.17 18.26
N VAL A 485 -6.30 6.86 17.70
CA VAL A 485 -7.39 6.13 18.35
C VAL A 485 -7.91 5.01 17.45
N GLY A 486 -8.33 3.92 18.07
CA GLY A 486 -8.94 2.76 17.42
C GLY A 486 -7.93 1.80 16.81
N GLY A 487 -8.41 0.60 16.47
CA GLY A 487 -7.60 -0.45 15.86
C GLY A 487 -6.35 -0.79 16.66
N GLY A 488 -5.25 -1.03 15.95
CA GLY A 488 -3.95 -1.41 16.53
C GLY A 488 -3.31 -0.37 17.46
N THR A 489 -3.77 0.89 17.45
CA THR A 489 -3.24 1.95 18.33
C THR A 489 -3.45 1.67 19.82
N GLN A 490 -4.36 0.75 20.16
CA GLN A 490 -4.69 0.37 21.54
C GLN A 490 -3.83 -0.79 22.06
N LEU A 491 -3.14 -1.52 21.19
CA LEU A 491 -2.22 -2.56 21.62
C LEU A 491 -1.15 -1.97 22.55
N ALA A 492 -0.82 -2.69 23.62
CA ALA A 492 0.01 -2.15 24.70
C ALA A 492 1.34 -1.57 24.21
N SER A 493 2.05 -2.28 23.32
CA SER A 493 3.33 -1.84 22.75
C SER A 493 3.17 -0.60 21.86
N GLN A 494 2.15 -0.59 20.99
CA GLN A 494 1.86 0.51 20.07
C GLN A 494 1.39 1.76 20.83
N ALA A 495 0.55 1.57 21.85
CA ALA A 495 0.12 2.64 22.73
C ALA A 495 1.29 3.27 23.49
N ALA A 496 2.28 2.46 23.91
CA ALA A 496 3.51 2.97 24.54
C ALA A 496 4.35 3.80 23.55
N CYS A 497 4.46 3.38 22.29
CA CYS A 497 5.14 4.13 21.24
C CYS A 497 4.43 5.47 20.92
N LEU A 498 3.11 5.48 20.85
CA LEU A 498 2.32 6.71 20.69
C LEU A 498 2.47 7.65 21.90
N ASN A 499 2.55 7.09 23.10
CA ASN A 499 2.80 7.87 24.31
C ASN A 499 4.20 8.50 24.32
N MET A 500 5.22 7.79 23.85
CA MET A 500 6.58 8.33 23.70
C MET A 500 6.63 9.52 22.74
N LEU A 501 5.78 9.50 21.70
CA LEU A 501 5.63 10.62 20.75
C LEU A 501 4.76 11.77 21.28
N GLY A 502 4.09 11.60 22.43
CA GLY A 502 3.18 12.58 22.99
C GLY A 502 1.85 12.72 22.25
N VAL A 503 1.47 11.71 21.43
CA VAL A 503 0.27 11.76 20.56
C VAL A 503 -0.73 10.64 20.86
N LYS A 504 -0.62 9.96 22.00
CA LYS A 504 -1.50 8.84 22.36
C LYS A 504 -2.93 9.29 22.56
N GLY A 505 -3.87 8.59 21.92
CA GLY A 505 -5.31 8.77 22.15
C GLY A 505 -5.90 9.99 21.46
N ALA A 506 -7.12 10.36 21.86
CA ALA A 506 -7.80 11.54 21.33
C ALA A 506 -7.33 12.82 22.03
N ASN A 507 -7.15 13.89 21.26
CA ASN A 507 -6.96 15.22 21.83
C ASN A 507 -8.30 15.80 22.26
N ALA A 508 -8.45 16.05 23.56
CA ALA A 508 -9.71 16.52 24.14
C ALA A 508 -10.00 18.01 23.82
N SER A 509 -8.95 18.82 23.71
CA SER A 509 -9.06 20.26 23.44
C SER A 509 -9.16 20.59 21.95
N SER A 510 -8.46 19.82 21.11
CA SER A 510 -8.35 20.03 19.67
C SER A 510 -8.50 18.69 18.95
N PRO A 511 -9.71 18.16 18.71
CA PRO A 511 -9.91 16.88 18.02
C PRO A 511 -9.22 16.84 16.66
N GLY A 512 -8.38 15.82 16.46
CA GLY A 512 -7.58 15.64 15.24
C GLY A 512 -6.11 16.06 15.37
N GLU A 513 -5.77 16.87 16.36
CA GLU A 513 -4.41 17.41 16.51
C GLU A 513 -3.35 16.32 16.77
N ASN A 514 -3.67 15.29 17.57
CA ASN A 514 -2.75 14.18 17.81
C ASN A 514 -2.45 13.40 16.52
N ALA A 515 -3.47 13.09 15.73
CA ALA A 515 -3.27 12.42 14.44
C ALA A 515 -2.55 13.30 13.41
N GLN A 516 -2.82 14.61 13.41
CA GLN A 516 -2.10 15.56 12.57
C GLN A 516 -0.62 15.68 12.97
N ASN A 517 -0.33 15.70 14.26
CA ASN A 517 1.05 15.72 14.76
C ASN A 517 1.76 14.40 14.43
N LEU A 518 1.10 13.25 14.54
CA LEU A 518 1.66 11.98 14.10
C LEU A 518 2.01 12.02 12.60
N ALA A 519 1.16 12.58 11.75
CA ALA A 519 1.44 12.71 10.32
C ALA A 519 2.65 13.63 10.04
N ARG A 520 2.80 14.73 10.78
CA ARG A 520 3.97 15.61 10.70
C ARG A 520 5.25 14.89 11.12
N ILE A 521 5.19 14.09 12.19
CA ILE A 521 6.32 13.29 12.66
C ILE A 521 6.71 12.23 11.62
N VAL A 522 5.72 11.55 10.99
CA VAL A 522 5.96 10.59 9.91
C VAL A 522 6.68 11.27 8.75
N ALA A 523 6.18 12.41 8.27
CA ALA A 523 6.80 13.13 7.17
C ALA A 523 8.23 13.60 7.49
N ALA A 524 8.46 14.08 8.70
CA ALA A 524 9.80 14.49 9.14
C ALA A 524 10.75 13.30 9.32
N ALA A 525 10.26 12.14 9.77
CA ALA A 525 11.05 10.92 9.82
C ALA A 525 11.41 10.44 8.40
N VAL A 526 10.48 10.54 7.44
CA VAL A 526 10.75 10.27 6.02
C VAL A 526 11.81 11.25 5.49
N LEU A 527 11.70 12.55 5.78
CA LEU A 527 12.71 13.55 5.39
C LEU A 527 14.12 13.16 5.91
N ALA A 528 14.21 12.74 7.18
CA ALA A 528 15.46 12.29 7.78
C ALA A 528 16.01 11.02 7.10
N GLY A 529 15.15 10.04 6.83
CA GLY A 529 15.50 8.81 6.12
C GLY A 529 15.98 9.06 4.70
N GLU A 530 15.25 9.89 3.94
CA GLU A 530 15.59 10.30 2.57
C GLU A 530 16.95 11.01 2.52
N LEU A 531 17.15 12.02 3.35
CA LEU A 531 18.41 12.75 3.47
C LEU A 531 19.58 11.80 3.74
N SER A 532 19.41 10.88 4.67
CA SER A 532 20.45 9.95 5.06
C SER A 532 20.78 8.94 3.96
N LEU A 533 19.76 8.32 3.34
CA LEU A 533 20.01 7.31 2.30
C LEU A 533 20.65 7.92 1.05
N ILE A 534 20.13 9.05 0.55
CA ILE A 534 20.72 9.72 -0.61
C ILE A 534 22.18 10.09 -0.32
N SER A 535 22.47 10.58 0.90
CA SER A 535 23.85 10.89 1.30
C SER A 535 24.76 9.65 1.32
N ALA A 536 24.25 8.50 1.80
CA ALA A 536 25.02 7.26 1.81
C ALA A 536 25.32 6.74 0.40
N LEU A 537 24.38 6.92 -0.52
CA LEU A 537 24.55 6.58 -1.94
C LEU A 537 25.58 7.50 -2.60
N ALA A 538 25.46 8.82 -2.44
CA ALA A 538 26.40 9.81 -2.97
C ALA A 538 27.83 9.60 -2.45
N ALA A 539 27.97 9.17 -1.19
CA ALA A 539 29.26 8.85 -0.58
C ALA A 539 29.80 7.44 -0.92
N GLY A 540 29.10 6.61 -1.70
CA GLY A 540 29.46 5.23 -2.03
C GLY A 540 29.53 4.28 -0.82
N GLN A 541 28.85 4.61 0.28
CA GLN A 541 28.95 3.88 1.55
C GLN A 541 27.85 2.83 1.76
N LEU A 542 26.79 2.84 0.96
CA LEU A 542 25.61 1.98 1.14
C LEU A 542 25.99 0.48 1.15
N VAL A 543 26.68 0.02 0.09
CA VAL A 543 27.06 -1.39 -0.06
C VAL A 543 27.91 -1.87 1.10
N LYS A 544 28.90 -1.05 1.56
CA LYS A 544 29.75 -1.38 2.70
C LYS A 544 28.96 -1.57 3.99
N SER A 545 27.97 -0.72 4.23
CA SER A 545 27.11 -0.79 5.42
C SER A 545 26.21 -2.02 5.39
N HIS A 546 25.55 -2.31 4.28
CA HIS A 546 24.70 -3.50 4.14
C HIS A 546 25.50 -4.81 4.24
N MET A 547 26.71 -4.85 3.67
CA MET A 547 27.62 -6.01 3.80
C MET A 547 28.02 -6.26 5.25
N LYS A 548 28.13 -5.22 6.06
CA LYS A 548 28.51 -5.34 7.46
C LYS A 548 27.35 -5.78 8.38
N TYR A 549 26.12 -5.31 8.12
CA TYR A 549 25.02 -5.43 9.07
C TYR A 549 23.87 -6.33 8.58
N ASN A 550 23.70 -6.53 7.28
CA ASN A 550 22.60 -7.33 6.70
C ASN A 550 23.04 -8.71 6.20
N ARG A 551 24.34 -9.02 6.12
CA ARG A 551 24.77 -10.39 5.83
C ARG A 551 24.78 -11.22 7.10
N SER A 552 23.99 -12.27 7.12
CA SER A 552 24.12 -13.39 8.07
C SER A 552 25.39 -14.20 7.76
N SER A 553 26.56 -13.56 7.92
CA SER A 553 27.86 -14.29 7.88
C SER A 553 27.96 -15.36 8.99
N LYS A 554 26.98 -15.41 9.88
CA LYS A 554 26.86 -16.45 10.91
C LYS A 554 26.17 -17.70 10.40
N ASP A 555 25.23 -17.60 9.45
CA ASP A 555 24.47 -18.76 8.95
C ASP A 555 25.28 -19.62 7.98
N VAL A 556 26.27 -19.06 7.28
CA VAL A 556 27.17 -19.80 6.41
C VAL A 556 28.21 -20.63 7.19
N LYS A 557 28.54 -20.24 8.43
CA LYS A 557 29.45 -21.00 9.31
C LYS A 557 28.75 -22.09 10.11
N ALA A 558 27.43 -22.05 10.24
CA ALA A 558 26.65 -23.10 10.92
C ALA A 558 26.20 -24.23 9.96
N ALA A 559 26.33 -24.05 8.64
CA ALA A 559 25.97 -25.03 7.61
C ALA A 559 27.21 -25.70 6.96
N ALA A 560 28.42 -25.37 7.39
CA ALA A 560 29.68 -26.03 7.05
C ALA A 560 30.25 -26.72 8.30
#